data_991309f66d7651d3e94d86a2c4d9f3f8
#
_entry.id   991309f66d7651d3e94d86a2c4d9f3f8
#
_cell.length_a   1.000
_cell.length_b   1.000
_cell.length_c   1.000
_cell.angle_alpha   90.00
_cell.angle_beta   90.00
_cell.angle_gamma   90.00
#
_symmetry.space_group_name_H-M   'P 1'
#
loop_
_entity.id
_entity.type
_entity.pdbx_description
1 polymer ?
#
loop_
_entity_poly.entity_id
_entity_poly.type
_entity_poly.pdbx_seq_one_letter_code
_entity_poly.pdbx_strand_id
1 'polypeptide(L)'
;MIGITSYGAYIPVWRIKREAIQRGGAGEKSVANFDEDSLTMAVSAAVNSLAGLERDSIDSLLFASTTFPYKERQNASLVAAAVDLRKNILTMDVANTLRGGTGAVRLATDLIKAGSARNILVTASDCRLGAPGSTLEHLCSDGAGALVIGSTDVAVEIESICSTYNEMIDIWRADEDKFIRSWDERFVQSEGYINSVLNAASVLMKGQGLEAKDITKAVIYAPDQRRMEEVAAKIGFDVKRQVQNPLISVLGNTGTASPLILLIAALEDSKPGDRILWVSYGDGCDAGILRVTDGIEELRGRKGVQTSLESKRYVKDYVTYLEWKGILRRERGPGKPLQEVSLTALWRDWEEVIRFYGSRCKSCGTIQYPPQRVCTQCHDRDRFEKIRLSDQRGKLFTFSLDYISDPLDVPVVLSVVDFDCGGRAVLTMTDHHAKEIKIGMAVEMSFRKLFFNDGIHNYFWKCTPSRTS
;
A
#
# COMPACT_ATOMS: atom_id res chain seq x y z
N MET A 1 -15.34 8.09 21.49
CA MET A 1 -15.37 7.20 20.33
C MET A 1 -13.98 7.18 19.74
N ILE A 2 -13.40 6.01 19.43
CA ILE A 2 -12.12 5.89 18.75
C ILE A 2 -12.34 4.96 17.55
N GLY A 3 -11.77 5.33 16.41
CA GLY A 3 -11.99 4.53 15.21
C GLY A 3 -11.30 5.08 13.97
N ILE A 4 -11.73 4.60 12.83
CA ILE A 4 -11.21 4.99 11.53
C ILE A 4 -11.83 6.33 11.14
N THR A 5 -10.97 7.32 10.89
CA THR A 5 -11.35 8.67 10.44
C THR A 5 -11.10 8.84 8.93
N SER A 6 -10.21 8.04 8.35
CA SER A 6 -9.92 8.03 6.93
C SER A 6 -9.31 6.71 6.50
N TYR A 7 -9.41 6.40 5.21
CA TYR A 7 -8.78 5.23 4.61
C TYR A 7 -8.23 5.52 3.21
N GLY A 8 -7.33 4.66 2.75
CA GLY A 8 -6.83 4.64 1.39
C GLY A 8 -6.27 3.28 1.03
N ALA A 9 -6.44 2.86 -0.19
CA ALA A 9 -5.86 1.64 -0.71
C ALA A 9 -4.94 1.95 -1.90
N TYR A 10 -3.98 1.08 -2.12
CA TYR A 10 -3.17 1.07 -3.32
C TYR A 10 -3.02 -0.35 -3.83
N ILE A 11 -3.48 -0.60 -5.03
CA ILE A 11 -3.28 -1.83 -5.74
C ILE A 11 -2.47 -1.48 -6.99
N PRO A 12 -1.29 -2.10 -7.22
CA PRO A 12 -0.51 -1.90 -8.43
C PRO A 12 -1.39 -1.96 -9.67
N VAL A 13 -1.12 -1.17 -10.68
CA VAL A 13 -1.91 -1.17 -11.92
C VAL A 13 -1.76 -2.49 -12.68
N TRP A 14 -0.64 -3.17 -12.51
CA TRP A 14 -0.32 -4.37 -13.25
C TRP A 14 -0.97 -5.64 -12.68
N ARG A 15 -1.42 -6.48 -13.58
CA ARG A 15 -2.00 -7.80 -13.29
C ARG A 15 -1.30 -8.86 -14.12
N ILE A 16 -1.20 -10.07 -13.56
CA ILE A 16 -0.87 -11.25 -14.34
C ILE A 16 -2.03 -12.23 -14.27
N LYS A 17 -2.45 -12.78 -15.42
CA LYS A 17 -3.41 -13.87 -15.45
C LYS A 17 -2.75 -15.12 -14.88
N ARG A 18 -3.42 -15.82 -13.98
CA ARG A 18 -2.87 -17.04 -13.37
C ARG A 18 -2.63 -18.16 -14.39
N GLU A 19 -3.37 -18.14 -15.51
CA GLU A 19 -3.14 -19.03 -16.64
C GLU A 19 -1.73 -18.87 -17.26
N ALA A 20 -1.16 -17.66 -17.21
CA ALA A 20 0.21 -17.39 -17.68
C ALA A 20 1.28 -17.98 -16.74
N ILE A 21 0.95 -18.20 -15.46
CA ILE A 21 1.83 -18.85 -14.48
C ILE A 21 1.73 -20.37 -14.60
N GLN A 22 0.50 -20.88 -14.65
CA GLN A 22 0.24 -22.31 -14.73
C GLN A 22 -1.01 -22.57 -15.58
N ARG A 23 -0.90 -23.53 -16.50
CA ARG A 23 -2.02 -23.94 -17.36
C ARG A 23 -3.25 -24.32 -16.54
N GLY A 24 -4.40 -23.73 -16.86
CA GLY A 24 -5.66 -23.95 -16.16
C GLY A 24 -5.86 -23.08 -14.90
N GLY A 25 -4.93 -22.19 -14.58
CA GLY A 25 -5.09 -21.22 -13.49
C GLY A 25 -6.20 -20.22 -13.79
N ALA A 26 -7.19 -20.12 -12.90
CA ALA A 26 -8.32 -19.19 -13.06
C ALA A 26 -8.08 -17.86 -12.35
N GLY A 27 -8.54 -16.75 -12.96
CA GLY A 27 -8.44 -15.42 -12.41
C GLY A 27 -7.09 -14.75 -12.65
N GLU A 28 -6.87 -13.68 -11.89
CA GLU A 28 -5.66 -12.84 -11.99
C GLU A 28 -5.15 -12.46 -10.60
N LYS A 29 -3.96 -11.87 -10.55
CA LYS A 29 -3.40 -11.30 -9.33
C LYS A 29 -2.68 -9.98 -9.62
N SER A 30 -2.61 -9.10 -8.62
CA SER A 30 -1.84 -7.87 -8.72
C SER A 30 -0.34 -8.14 -8.65
N VAL A 31 0.41 -7.35 -9.37
CA VAL A 31 1.87 -7.44 -9.48
C VAL A 31 2.47 -6.06 -9.33
N ALA A 32 3.31 -5.88 -8.33
CA ALA A 32 4.14 -4.69 -8.22
C ALA A 32 5.05 -4.55 -9.42
N ASN A 33 5.13 -3.35 -9.98
CA ASN A 33 6.04 -3.01 -11.06
C ASN A 33 7.50 -3.22 -10.61
N PHE A 34 8.46 -3.28 -11.54
CA PHE A 34 9.89 -3.45 -11.24
C PHE A 34 10.44 -2.37 -10.29
N ASP A 35 9.82 -1.19 -10.29
CA ASP A 35 10.20 -0.03 -9.47
C ASP A 35 9.33 0.16 -8.22
N GLU A 36 8.48 -0.82 -7.90
CA GLU A 36 7.68 -0.87 -6.68
C GLU A 36 8.24 -1.88 -5.66
N ASP A 37 7.96 -1.62 -4.40
CA ASP A 37 8.15 -2.52 -3.27
C ASP A 37 7.10 -2.23 -2.19
N SER A 38 7.16 -2.94 -1.05
CA SER A 38 6.19 -2.73 0.03
C SER A 38 6.20 -1.30 0.57
N LEU A 39 7.36 -0.62 0.59
CA LEU A 39 7.48 0.75 1.06
C LEU A 39 6.81 1.75 0.10
N THR A 40 7.09 1.65 -1.20
CA THR A 40 6.51 2.56 -2.20
C THR A 40 5.00 2.42 -2.30
N MET A 41 4.47 1.20 -2.18
CA MET A 41 3.03 0.95 -2.13
C MET A 41 2.40 1.49 -0.84
N ALA A 42 3.09 1.34 0.31
CA ALA A 42 2.63 1.92 1.58
C ALA A 42 2.53 3.45 1.50
N VAL A 43 3.53 4.12 0.86
CA VAL A 43 3.47 5.57 0.59
C VAL A 43 2.24 5.93 -0.24
N SER A 44 1.96 5.17 -1.29
CA SER A 44 0.81 5.44 -2.17
C SER A 44 -0.54 5.27 -1.44
N ALA A 45 -0.70 4.22 -0.62
CA ALA A 45 -1.89 4.02 0.21
C ALA A 45 -2.02 5.12 1.28
N ALA A 46 -0.91 5.52 1.90
CA ALA A 46 -0.86 6.60 2.88
C ALA A 46 -1.26 7.95 2.27
N VAL A 47 -0.74 8.31 1.09
CA VAL A 47 -1.15 9.53 0.36
C VAL A 47 -2.65 9.53 0.11
N ASN A 48 -3.22 8.39 -0.32
CA ASN A 48 -4.66 8.27 -0.54
C ASN A 48 -5.48 8.43 0.76
N SER A 49 -5.00 7.88 1.89
CA SER A 49 -5.68 8.02 3.18
C SER A 49 -5.56 9.41 3.79
N LEU A 50 -4.50 10.15 3.47
CA LEU A 50 -4.26 11.52 3.96
C LEU A 50 -4.93 12.60 3.09
N ALA A 51 -5.60 12.23 2.00
CA ALA A 51 -6.27 13.19 1.13
C ALA A 51 -7.30 14.01 1.91
N GLY A 52 -7.18 15.33 1.88
CA GLY A 52 -8.06 16.27 2.61
C GLY A 52 -7.80 16.37 4.12
N LEU A 53 -6.77 15.70 4.65
CA LEU A 53 -6.38 15.82 6.06
C LEU A 53 -5.14 16.69 6.21
N GLU A 54 -5.10 17.45 7.32
CA GLU A 54 -3.90 18.18 7.72
C GLU A 54 -2.83 17.19 8.21
N ARG A 55 -1.70 17.12 7.51
CA ARG A 55 -0.62 16.17 7.84
C ARG A 55 0.00 16.39 9.20
N ASP A 56 0.04 17.65 9.67
CA ASP A 56 0.54 18.00 10.99
C ASP A 56 -0.35 17.49 12.13
N SER A 57 -1.57 17.05 11.84
CA SER A 57 -2.46 16.41 12.82
C SER A 57 -2.06 14.96 13.15
N ILE A 58 -1.20 14.33 12.35
CA ILE A 58 -0.76 12.95 12.56
C ILE A 58 0.36 12.92 13.60
N ASP A 59 0.14 12.21 14.70
CA ASP A 59 1.05 12.07 15.84
C ASP A 59 1.96 10.84 15.78
N SER A 60 1.58 9.83 14.99
CA SER A 60 2.36 8.60 14.84
C SER A 60 2.10 7.93 13.49
N LEU A 61 3.08 7.15 13.02
CA LEU A 61 2.95 6.26 11.87
C LEU A 61 3.42 4.86 12.22
N LEU A 62 2.53 3.87 12.02
CA LEU A 62 2.82 2.45 12.15
C LEU A 62 2.80 1.81 10.76
N PHE A 63 3.90 1.15 10.37
CA PHE A 63 3.99 0.46 9.09
C PHE A 63 4.14 -1.04 9.30
N ALA A 64 3.17 -1.82 8.80
CA ALA A 64 3.14 -3.26 8.91
C ALA A 64 3.56 -3.93 7.59
N SER A 65 4.52 -4.86 7.64
CA SER A 65 4.96 -5.63 6.48
C SER A 65 5.71 -6.89 6.90
N THR A 66 5.62 -7.94 6.07
CA THR A 66 6.53 -9.10 6.14
C THR A 66 7.64 -9.01 5.08
N THR A 67 7.65 -7.97 4.27
CA THR A 67 8.58 -7.79 3.13
C THR A 67 9.21 -6.40 3.08
N PHE A 68 9.67 -5.92 4.23
CA PHE A 68 10.39 -4.66 4.29
C PHE A 68 11.63 -4.65 3.40
N PRO A 69 11.93 -3.52 2.71
CA PRO A 69 13.16 -3.38 1.93
C PRO A 69 14.43 -3.50 2.79
N TYR A 70 14.37 -3.07 4.04
CA TYR A 70 15.47 -3.15 4.99
C TYR A 70 15.10 -4.00 6.19
N LYS A 71 15.98 -4.93 6.57
CA LYS A 71 15.85 -5.72 7.80
C LYS A 71 16.24 -4.90 9.04
N GLU A 72 17.27 -4.07 8.91
CA GLU A 72 17.78 -3.16 9.94
C GLU A 72 17.89 -1.75 9.35
N ARG A 73 16.90 -0.99 9.49
CA ARG A 73 16.64 0.43 9.23
C ARG A 73 15.13 0.61 9.27
N GLN A 74 14.65 1.58 10.02
CA GLN A 74 13.22 1.80 10.15
C GLN A 74 12.60 2.28 8.82
N ASN A 75 11.71 1.48 8.27
CA ASN A 75 11.01 1.77 7.02
C ASN A 75 9.89 2.79 7.23
N ALA A 76 9.20 2.75 8.37
CA ALA A 76 8.15 3.70 8.73
C ALA A 76 8.62 5.16 8.70
N SER A 77 9.87 5.44 9.09
CA SER A 77 10.45 6.79 9.02
C SER A 77 10.56 7.31 7.59
N LEU A 78 10.87 6.43 6.63
CA LEU A 78 10.95 6.81 5.23
C LEU A 78 9.55 7.03 4.65
N VAL A 79 8.56 6.21 5.02
CA VAL A 79 7.15 6.45 4.65
C VAL A 79 6.70 7.81 5.21
N ALA A 80 6.95 8.09 6.50
CA ALA A 80 6.59 9.37 7.13
C ALA A 80 7.23 10.58 6.41
N ALA A 81 8.49 10.46 6.01
CA ALA A 81 9.18 11.49 5.23
C ALA A 81 8.56 11.67 3.86
N ALA A 82 8.28 10.57 3.13
CA ALA A 82 7.71 10.61 1.78
C ALA A 82 6.30 11.19 1.75
N VAL A 83 5.48 10.94 2.79
CA VAL A 83 4.13 11.53 2.89
C VAL A 83 4.12 12.87 3.65
N ASP A 84 5.28 13.42 3.94
CA ASP A 84 5.48 14.75 4.51
C ASP A 84 4.89 14.95 5.90
N LEU A 85 5.02 13.96 6.78
CA LEU A 85 4.68 14.15 8.19
C LEU A 85 5.76 14.96 8.92
N ARG A 86 5.37 15.59 10.01
CA ARG A 86 6.32 16.32 10.88
C ARG A 86 7.35 15.37 11.49
N LYS A 87 8.55 15.89 11.82
CA LYS A 87 9.67 15.04 12.31
C LYS A 87 9.49 14.53 13.74
N ASN A 88 8.73 15.24 14.57
CA ASN A 88 8.53 14.94 15.98
C ASN A 88 7.31 14.06 16.23
N ILE A 89 7.24 12.91 15.54
CA ILE A 89 6.22 11.88 15.70
C ILE A 89 6.86 10.53 16.01
N LEU A 90 6.08 9.63 16.60
CA LEU A 90 6.47 8.23 16.72
C LEU A 90 6.35 7.55 15.35
N THR A 91 7.40 6.84 14.93
CA THR A 91 7.35 5.93 13.78
C THR A 91 7.75 4.53 14.23
N MET A 92 7.08 3.48 13.74
CA MET A 92 7.40 2.11 14.12
C MET A 92 7.07 1.12 12.99
N ASP A 93 7.99 0.17 12.75
CA ASP A 93 7.76 -0.98 11.88
C ASP A 93 7.11 -2.12 12.70
N VAL A 94 6.07 -2.75 12.13
CA VAL A 94 5.39 -3.93 12.69
C VAL A 94 5.64 -5.10 11.74
N ALA A 95 6.47 -6.05 12.16
CA ALA A 95 7.01 -7.09 11.31
C ALA A 95 6.54 -8.51 11.70
N ASN A 96 6.94 -9.48 10.88
CA ASN A 96 6.99 -10.92 11.15
C ASN A 96 5.66 -11.66 11.28
N THR A 97 4.53 -11.05 11.01
CA THR A 97 3.23 -11.75 11.02
C THR A 97 2.25 -11.17 10.01
N LEU A 98 1.40 -12.00 9.41
CA LEU A 98 0.38 -11.57 8.44
C LEU A 98 -0.71 -10.71 9.08
N ARG A 99 -0.92 -10.81 10.39
CA ARG A 99 -1.84 -9.93 11.13
C ARG A 99 -1.19 -8.63 11.63
N GLY A 100 0.02 -8.33 11.17
CA GLY A 100 0.72 -7.08 11.52
C GLY A 100 -0.11 -5.82 11.27
N GLY A 101 -0.90 -5.78 10.20
CA GLY A 101 -1.80 -4.67 9.90
C GLY A 101 -2.89 -4.46 10.95
N THR A 102 -3.58 -5.53 11.38
CA THR A 102 -4.59 -5.48 12.44
C THR A 102 -3.97 -5.23 13.81
N GLY A 103 -2.80 -5.83 14.08
CA GLY A 103 -2.01 -5.55 15.28
C GLY A 103 -1.62 -4.08 15.39
N ALA A 104 -1.21 -3.44 14.29
CA ALA A 104 -0.91 -2.02 14.24
C ALA A 104 -2.16 -1.16 14.52
N VAL A 105 -3.33 -1.53 13.99
CA VAL A 105 -4.61 -0.85 14.31
C VAL A 105 -4.94 -0.99 15.81
N ARG A 106 -4.72 -2.17 16.39
CA ARG A 106 -4.90 -2.38 17.84
C ARG A 106 -3.98 -1.47 18.64
N LEU A 107 -2.67 -1.43 18.31
CA LEU A 107 -1.70 -0.55 18.97
C LEU A 107 -2.10 0.92 18.83
N ALA A 108 -2.52 1.36 17.64
CA ALA A 108 -3.00 2.73 17.41
C ALA A 108 -4.19 3.07 18.31
N THR A 109 -5.17 2.16 18.40
CA THR A 109 -6.35 2.33 19.26
C THR A 109 -5.96 2.47 20.73
N ASP A 110 -5.04 1.63 21.22
CA ASP A 110 -4.60 1.64 22.61
C ASP A 110 -3.73 2.87 22.93
N LEU A 111 -2.87 3.34 22.01
CA LEU A 111 -2.12 4.60 22.16
C LEU A 111 -3.03 5.82 22.24
N ILE A 112 -4.13 5.85 21.47
CA ILE A 112 -5.12 6.93 21.54
C ILE A 112 -5.89 6.87 22.86
N LYS A 113 -6.30 5.68 23.31
CA LYS A 113 -6.95 5.48 24.61
C LYS A 113 -6.08 5.92 25.78
N ALA A 114 -4.77 5.70 25.67
CA ALA A 114 -3.78 6.12 26.67
C ALA A 114 -3.49 7.64 26.63
N GLY A 115 -4.02 8.37 25.65
CA GLY A 115 -3.78 9.80 25.48
C GLY A 115 -2.38 10.14 24.92
N SER A 116 -1.64 9.14 24.42
CA SER A 116 -0.28 9.33 23.87
C SER A 116 -0.29 9.92 22.45
N ALA A 117 -1.40 9.80 21.74
CA ALA A 117 -1.60 10.32 20.38
C ALA A 117 -3.08 10.63 20.16
N ARG A 118 -3.39 11.49 19.19
CA ARG A 118 -4.76 11.83 18.77
C ARG A 118 -5.12 11.19 17.44
N ASN A 119 -4.19 11.23 16.48
CA ASN A 119 -4.36 10.63 15.16
C ASN A 119 -3.12 9.82 14.80
N ILE A 120 -3.34 8.58 14.37
CA ILE A 120 -2.28 7.63 14.01
C ILE A 120 -2.54 7.11 12.61
N LEU A 121 -1.55 7.26 11.74
CA LEU A 121 -1.55 6.64 10.42
C LEU A 121 -1.02 5.21 10.54
N VAL A 122 -1.84 4.24 10.16
CA VAL A 122 -1.47 2.84 10.03
C VAL A 122 -1.41 2.47 8.56
N THR A 123 -0.28 1.93 8.10
CA THR A 123 -0.13 1.40 6.75
C THR A 123 0.26 -0.07 6.80
N ALA A 124 -0.23 -0.86 5.85
CA ALA A 124 0.19 -2.24 5.68
C ALA A 124 0.42 -2.55 4.20
N SER A 125 1.52 -3.23 3.88
CA SER A 125 1.91 -3.53 2.50
C SER A 125 2.83 -4.72 2.41
N ASP A 126 2.64 -5.57 1.39
CA ASP A 126 3.53 -6.70 1.13
C ASP A 126 3.79 -6.94 -0.36
N CYS A 127 4.98 -7.50 -0.64
CA CYS A 127 5.41 -8.05 -1.93
C CYS A 127 5.92 -9.49 -1.73
N ARG A 128 5.07 -10.39 -1.28
CA ARG A 128 5.45 -11.77 -0.93
C ARG A 128 5.67 -12.63 -2.16
N LEU A 129 6.68 -13.50 -2.09
CA LEU A 129 7.06 -14.38 -3.19
C LEU A 129 6.82 -15.85 -2.85
N GLY A 130 5.96 -16.52 -3.61
CA GLY A 130 5.94 -17.98 -3.70
C GLY A 130 6.99 -18.48 -4.69
N ALA A 131 7.49 -19.70 -4.49
CA ALA A 131 8.42 -20.32 -5.43
C ALA A 131 7.74 -20.52 -6.81
N PRO A 132 8.46 -20.33 -7.92
CA PRO A 132 7.90 -20.50 -9.26
C PRO A 132 7.17 -21.83 -9.45
N GLY A 133 5.94 -21.78 -9.97
CA GLY A 133 5.06 -22.93 -10.16
C GLY A 133 4.37 -23.46 -8.91
N SER A 134 4.55 -22.83 -7.73
CA SER A 134 3.89 -23.24 -6.48
C SER A 134 2.49 -22.66 -6.32
N THR A 135 1.66 -23.29 -5.48
CA THR A 135 0.36 -22.75 -5.07
C THR A 135 0.50 -21.33 -4.45
N LEU A 136 1.57 -21.11 -3.69
CA LEU A 136 1.84 -19.81 -3.09
C LEU A 136 2.16 -18.74 -4.11
N GLU A 137 2.83 -19.07 -5.22
CA GLU A 137 3.01 -18.12 -6.32
C GLU A 137 1.69 -17.69 -6.94
N HIS A 138 0.74 -18.62 -7.10
CA HIS A 138 -0.59 -18.32 -7.63
C HIS A 138 -1.40 -17.39 -6.70
N LEU A 139 -1.25 -17.55 -5.39
CA LEU A 139 -2.05 -16.86 -4.39
C LEU A 139 -1.44 -15.51 -4.00
N CYS A 140 -0.12 -15.45 -3.79
CA CYS A 140 0.55 -14.23 -3.33
C CYS A 140 0.50 -13.12 -4.37
N SER A 141 0.14 -11.94 -3.92
CA SER A 141 0.02 -10.73 -4.71
C SER A 141 0.53 -9.51 -3.93
N ASP A 142 0.53 -8.37 -4.59
CA ASP A 142 1.10 -7.14 -4.07
C ASP A 142 0.01 -6.09 -3.87
N GLY A 143 0.12 -5.30 -2.80
CA GLY A 143 -0.81 -4.23 -2.51
C GLY A 143 -0.57 -3.58 -1.16
N ALA A 144 -1.24 -2.47 -0.91
CA ALA A 144 -1.18 -1.74 0.35
C ALA A 144 -2.55 -1.21 0.76
N GLY A 145 -2.78 -1.15 2.07
CA GLY A 145 -3.90 -0.45 2.68
C GLY A 145 -3.41 0.51 3.76
N ALA A 146 -4.11 1.61 3.95
CA ALA A 146 -3.83 2.59 4.99
C ALA A 146 -5.10 3.05 5.67
N LEU A 147 -5.03 3.26 6.98
CA LEU A 147 -6.11 3.76 7.82
C LEU A 147 -5.57 4.90 8.70
N VAL A 148 -6.33 5.96 8.87
CA VAL A 148 -6.09 6.93 9.92
C VAL A 148 -7.01 6.60 11.08
N ILE A 149 -6.43 6.33 12.25
CA ILE A 149 -7.16 6.05 13.48
C ILE A 149 -7.15 7.32 14.33
N GLY A 150 -8.32 7.73 14.81
CA GLY A 150 -8.48 8.96 15.56
C GLY A 150 -9.67 8.92 16.51
N SER A 151 -9.94 10.07 17.17
CA SER A 151 -11.04 10.23 18.13
C SER A 151 -12.03 11.35 17.76
N THR A 152 -11.74 12.09 16.68
CA THR A 152 -12.63 13.11 16.09
C THR A 152 -12.99 12.71 14.68
N ASP A 153 -14.17 13.07 14.22
CA ASP A 153 -14.68 12.79 12.88
C ASP A 153 -14.59 11.29 12.51
N VAL A 154 -14.95 10.44 13.47
CA VAL A 154 -14.84 8.98 13.34
C VAL A 154 -15.92 8.47 12.38
N ALA A 155 -15.50 7.96 11.24
CA ALA A 155 -16.37 7.35 10.22
C ALA A 155 -16.73 5.89 10.55
N VAL A 156 -15.84 5.18 11.27
CA VAL A 156 -16.07 3.80 11.70
C VAL A 156 -15.53 3.62 13.11
N GLU A 157 -16.41 3.43 14.07
CA GLU A 157 -16.04 3.18 15.46
C GLU A 157 -15.45 1.79 15.63
N ILE A 158 -14.40 1.64 16.42
CA ILE A 158 -13.86 0.38 16.88
C ILE A 158 -14.49 0.05 18.22
N GLU A 159 -15.60 -0.72 18.20
CA GLU A 159 -16.33 -1.09 19.43
C GLU A 159 -15.49 -2.02 20.31
N SER A 160 -14.82 -3.00 19.70
CA SER A 160 -13.98 -3.97 20.42
C SER A 160 -12.97 -4.63 19.49
N ILE A 161 -11.80 -4.99 20.03
CA ILE A 161 -10.78 -5.82 19.35
C ILE A 161 -10.27 -6.84 20.35
N CYS A 162 -10.17 -8.11 19.94
CA CYS A 162 -9.47 -9.15 20.67
C CYS A 162 -8.37 -9.77 19.82
N SER A 163 -7.36 -10.32 20.48
CA SER A 163 -6.25 -11.02 19.86
C SER A 163 -6.02 -12.35 20.56
N THR A 164 -5.79 -13.41 19.79
CA THR A 164 -5.35 -14.71 20.26
C THR A 164 -4.06 -15.07 19.57
N TYR A 165 -3.15 -15.76 20.23
CA TYR A 165 -1.98 -16.34 19.59
C TYR A 165 -2.15 -17.85 19.42
N ASN A 166 -1.49 -18.38 18.40
CA ASN A 166 -1.37 -19.81 18.19
C ASN A 166 0.06 -20.06 17.71
N GLU A 167 0.85 -20.71 18.56
CA GLU A 167 2.23 -21.09 18.21
C GLU A 167 2.16 -22.33 17.30
N MET A 168 2.08 -22.08 16.01
CA MET A 168 2.01 -23.11 14.99
C MET A 168 2.79 -22.67 13.76
N ILE A 169 3.76 -23.47 13.36
CA ILE A 169 4.52 -23.21 12.13
C ILE A 169 3.64 -23.60 10.93
N ASP A 170 3.01 -22.62 10.32
CA ASP A 170 2.16 -22.79 9.14
C ASP A 170 2.80 -22.22 7.86
N ILE A 171 3.15 -20.94 7.88
CA ILE A 171 3.83 -20.22 6.80
C ILE A 171 4.99 -19.46 7.40
N TRP A 172 6.18 -19.64 6.83
CA TRP A 172 7.38 -18.96 7.31
C TRP A 172 8.33 -18.58 6.19
N ARG A 173 9.27 -17.71 6.50
CA ARG A 173 10.41 -17.35 5.68
C ARG A 173 11.54 -16.90 6.60
N ALA A 174 12.63 -17.66 6.64
CA ALA A 174 13.84 -17.29 7.35
C ALA A 174 14.66 -16.26 6.54
N ASP A 175 15.73 -15.75 7.10
CA ASP A 175 16.55 -14.70 6.49
C ASP A 175 17.16 -15.07 5.14
N GLU A 176 17.56 -16.34 4.97
CA GLU A 176 18.13 -16.86 3.72
C GLU A 176 17.07 -17.21 2.68
N ASP A 177 15.78 -17.21 3.05
CA ASP A 177 14.71 -17.61 2.15
C ASP A 177 14.25 -16.45 1.26
N LYS A 178 14.34 -16.65 -0.05
CA LYS A 178 13.72 -15.77 -1.03
C LYS A 178 12.21 -15.99 -1.13
N PHE A 179 11.78 -17.23 -0.98
CA PHE A 179 10.39 -17.65 -1.12
C PHE A 179 9.80 -18.05 0.21
N ILE A 180 8.50 -17.78 0.37
CA ILE A 180 7.75 -18.29 1.52
C ILE A 180 7.63 -19.80 1.45
N ARG A 181 7.66 -20.42 2.61
CA ARG A 181 7.46 -21.86 2.82
C ARG A 181 6.16 -22.11 3.56
N SER A 182 5.59 -23.27 3.41
CA SER A 182 4.43 -23.74 4.18
C SER A 182 4.60 -25.23 4.53
N TRP A 183 3.87 -25.66 5.55
CA TRP A 183 3.82 -27.05 5.99
C TRP A 183 2.67 -27.82 5.32
N ASP A 184 2.25 -28.96 5.90
CA ASP A 184 1.11 -29.74 5.43
C ASP A 184 -0.15 -28.90 5.35
N GLU A 185 -0.66 -28.72 4.14
CA GLU A 185 -1.75 -27.80 3.84
C GLU A 185 -3.03 -28.13 4.62
N ARG A 186 -3.37 -29.41 4.80
CA ARG A 186 -4.61 -29.82 5.50
C ARG A 186 -4.53 -29.52 6.99
N PHE A 187 -3.39 -29.84 7.59
CA PHE A 187 -3.17 -29.62 9.02
C PHE A 187 -3.12 -28.11 9.33
N VAL A 188 -2.39 -27.35 8.57
CA VAL A 188 -2.29 -25.89 8.69
C VAL A 188 -3.66 -25.23 8.55
N GLN A 189 -4.49 -25.70 7.63
CA GLN A 189 -5.82 -25.13 7.41
C GLN A 189 -6.79 -25.47 8.53
N SER A 190 -6.81 -26.71 9.03
CA SER A 190 -7.75 -27.12 10.10
C SER A 190 -7.35 -26.56 11.46
N GLU A 191 -6.12 -26.88 11.89
CA GLU A 191 -5.67 -26.56 13.26
C GLU A 191 -5.16 -25.11 13.37
N GLY A 192 -4.53 -24.59 12.31
CA GLY A 192 -4.09 -23.21 12.25
C GLY A 192 -5.24 -22.26 11.96
N TYR A 193 -5.64 -22.15 10.70
CA TYR A 193 -6.56 -21.12 10.24
C TYR A 193 -7.98 -21.28 10.81
N ILE A 194 -8.66 -22.41 10.53
CA ILE A 194 -10.09 -22.58 10.89
C ILE A 194 -10.30 -22.44 12.38
N ASN A 195 -9.54 -23.20 13.18
CA ASN A 195 -9.71 -23.19 14.64
C ASN A 195 -9.38 -21.82 15.25
N SER A 196 -8.32 -21.14 14.80
CA SER A 196 -7.95 -19.81 15.30
C SER A 196 -9.01 -18.76 14.99
N VAL A 197 -9.55 -18.75 13.76
CA VAL A 197 -10.57 -17.78 13.34
C VAL A 197 -11.89 -18.03 14.08
N LEU A 198 -12.34 -19.30 14.19
CA LEU A 198 -13.57 -19.64 14.92
C LEU A 198 -13.47 -19.29 16.40
N ASN A 199 -12.31 -19.55 17.02
CA ASN A 199 -12.08 -19.22 18.42
C ASN A 199 -12.13 -17.70 18.65
N ALA A 200 -11.36 -16.92 17.89
CA ALA A 200 -11.33 -15.47 18.05
C ALA A 200 -12.68 -14.81 17.79
N ALA A 201 -13.37 -15.19 16.70
CA ALA A 201 -14.70 -14.68 16.40
C ALA A 201 -15.72 -15.05 17.49
N SER A 202 -15.70 -16.30 17.97
CA SER A 202 -16.62 -16.77 19.04
C SER A 202 -16.37 -16.04 20.35
N VAL A 203 -15.11 -15.90 20.77
CA VAL A 203 -14.73 -15.18 22.00
C VAL A 203 -15.21 -13.73 21.93
N LEU A 204 -14.95 -13.05 20.82
CA LEU A 204 -15.33 -11.66 20.65
C LEU A 204 -16.84 -11.47 20.62
N MET A 205 -17.55 -12.23 19.78
CA MET A 205 -19.01 -12.08 19.64
C MET A 205 -19.75 -12.42 20.93
N LYS A 206 -19.37 -13.51 21.62
CA LYS A 206 -19.95 -13.89 22.93
C LYS A 206 -19.67 -12.83 23.99
N GLY A 207 -18.44 -12.30 24.03
CA GLY A 207 -18.06 -11.24 24.97
C GLY A 207 -18.85 -9.94 24.79
N GLN A 208 -19.34 -9.69 23.58
CA GLN A 208 -20.17 -8.53 23.23
C GLN A 208 -21.69 -8.86 23.21
N GLY A 209 -22.10 -10.11 23.49
CA GLY A 209 -23.50 -10.53 23.43
C GLY A 209 -24.08 -10.49 22.01
N LEU A 210 -23.27 -10.68 20.97
CA LEU A 210 -23.66 -10.60 19.56
C LEU A 210 -23.80 -11.98 18.93
N GLU A 211 -24.80 -12.11 18.05
CA GLU A 211 -25.01 -13.25 17.16
C GLU A 211 -24.72 -12.88 15.71
N ALA A 212 -24.62 -13.88 14.83
CA ALA A 212 -24.36 -13.62 13.39
C ALA A 212 -25.39 -12.70 12.72
N LYS A 213 -26.64 -12.71 13.17
CA LYS A 213 -27.72 -11.82 12.69
C LYS A 213 -27.49 -10.32 13.00
N ASP A 214 -26.70 -10.03 14.04
CA ASP A 214 -26.41 -8.66 14.50
C ASP A 214 -25.25 -8.02 13.72
N ILE A 215 -24.59 -8.80 12.85
CA ILE A 215 -23.48 -8.39 11.99
C ILE A 215 -24.00 -8.17 10.57
N THR A 216 -23.85 -6.95 10.06
CA THR A 216 -24.27 -6.62 8.69
C THR A 216 -23.27 -7.20 7.67
N LYS A 217 -21.96 -7.09 7.94
CA LYS A 217 -20.91 -7.54 7.05
C LYS A 217 -19.80 -8.26 7.84
N ALA A 218 -19.35 -9.41 7.34
CA ALA A 218 -18.19 -10.12 7.85
C ALA A 218 -17.01 -9.99 6.87
N VAL A 219 -15.92 -9.37 7.32
CA VAL A 219 -14.66 -9.22 6.58
C VAL A 219 -13.67 -10.21 7.17
N ILE A 220 -13.45 -11.31 6.48
CA ILE A 220 -12.64 -12.42 6.96
C ILE A 220 -11.45 -12.62 6.01
N TYR A 221 -10.24 -12.39 6.52
CA TYR A 221 -9.03 -12.80 5.82
C TYR A 221 -9.00 -14.33 5.70
N ALA A 222 -8.65 -14.82 4.54
CA ALA A 222 -8.53 -16.27 4.29
C ALA A 222 -7.40 -16.57 3.30
N PRO A 223 -6.76 -17.75 3.40
CA PRO A 223 -5.80 -18.21 2.42
C PRO A 223 -6.43 -18.44 1.04
N ASP A 224 -7.67 -18.86 0.98
CA ASP A 224 -8.47 -19.09 -0.23
C ASP A 224 -9.97 -18.90 0.03
N GLN A 225 -10.74 -18.79 -1.05
CA GLN A 225 -12.18 -18.54 -0.99
C GLN A 225 -12.95 -19.67 -0.28
N ARG A 226 -12.61 -20.92 -0.53
CA ARG A 226 -13.29 -22.10 0.05
C ARG A 226 -13.18 -22.10 1.58
N ARG A 227 -11.99 -21.75 2.10
CA ARG A 227 -11.76 -21.69 3.55
C ARG A 227 -12.49 -20.53 4.20
N MET A 228 -12.58 -19.41 3.52
CA MET A 228 -13.39 -18.27 3.97
C MET A 228 -14.87 -18.67 4.09
N GLU A 229 -15.44 -19.30 3.05
CA GLU A 229 -16.82 -19.74 3.03
C GLU A 229 -17.11 -20.78 4.14
N GLU A 230 -16.19 -21.73 4.36
CA GLU A 230 -16.29 -22.74 5.41
C GLU A 230 -16.36 -22.11 6.82
N VAL A 231 -15.46 -21.18 7.12
CA VAL A 231 -15.41 -20.48 8.41
C VAL A 231 -16.65 -19.62 8.60
N ALA A 232 -17.03 -18.86 7.58
CA ALA A 232 -18.21 -18.00 7.63
C ALA A 232 -19.49 -18.81 7.90
N ALA A 233 -19.67 -19.95 7.24
CA ALA A 233 -20.80 -20.83 7.47
C ALA A 233 -20.79 -21.44 8.89
N LYS A 234 -19.62 -21.83 9.43
CA LYS A 234 -19.48 -22.35 10.79
C LYS A 234 -19.79 -21.30 11.87
N ILE A 235 -19.51 -20.00 11.61
CA ILE A 235 -19.88 -18.90 12.50
C ILE A 235 -21.41 -18.63 12.43
N GLY A 236 -22.06 -19.01 11.32
CA GLY A 236 -23.50 -18.83 11.10
C GLY A 236 -23.86 -17.68 10.17
N PHE A 237 -22.91 -17.17 9.37
CA PHE A 237 -23.17 -16.12 8.38
C PHE A 237 -23.80 -16.65 7.10
N ASP A 238 -24.69 -15.86 6.49
CA ASP A 238 -25.07 -16.02 5.10
C ASP A 238 -23.89 -15.55 4.20
N VAL A 239 -23.19 -16.54 3.62
CA VAL A 239 -22.00 -16.30 2.82
C VAL A 239 -22.24 -15.34 1.65
N LYS A 240 -23.43 -15.38 1.03
CA LYS A 240 -23.75 -14.54 -0.14
C LYS A 240 -24.12 -13.11 0.23
N ARG A 241 -24.72 -12.89 1.39
CA ARG A 241 -25.26 -11.59 1.80
C ARG A 241 -24.36 -10.84 2.77
N GLN A 242 -23.79 -11.56 3.75
CA GLN A 242 -23.06 -10.95 4.86
C GLN A 242 -21.54 -10.96 4.66
N VAL A 243 -20.98 -11.86 3.83
CA VAL A 243 -19.52 -12.00 3.74
C VAL A 243 -18.96 -11.12 2.63
N GLN A 244 -17.94 -10.35 2.98
CA GLN A 244 -17.16 -9.57 2.00
C GLN A 244 -16.45 -10.51 1.01
N ASN A 245 -16.54 -10.20 -0.28
CA ASN A 245 -15.78 -10.92 -1.30
C ASN A 245 -14.28 -10.86 -0.96
N PRO A 246 -13.57 -12.00 -0.86
CA PRO A 246 -12.16 -12.02 -0.47
C PRO A 246 -11.21 -11.50 -1.56
N LEU A 247 -11.72 -11.11 -2.74
CA LEU A 247 -10.98 -10.56 -3.88
C LEU A 247 -9.87 -11.47 -4.42
N ILE A 248 -9.77 -12.72 -3.99
CA ILE A 248 -8.69 -13.65 -4.34
C ILE A 248 -8.61 -13.90 -5.83
N SER A 249 -9.75 -13.96 -6.53
CA SER A 249 -9.81 -14.23 -7.98
C SER A 249 -9.35 -13.06 -8.85
N VAL A 250 -9.42 -11.82 -8.35
CA VAL A 250 -9.12 -10.59 -9.11
C VAL A 250 -7.90 -9.83 -8.58
N LEU A 251 -7.54 -10.08 -7.33
CA LEU A 251 -6.44 -9.39 -6.66
C LEU A 251 -5.36 -10.37 -6.19
N GLY A 252 -5.74 -11.48 -5.56
CA GLY A 252 -4.87 -12.40 -4.84
C GLY A 252 -4.73 -12.04 -3.37
N ASN A 253 -3.78 -12.69 -2.70
CA ASN A 253 -3.49 -12.51 -1.27
C ASN A 253 -2.35 -11.51 -1.10
N THR A 254 -2.65 -10.31 -0.63
CA THR A 254 -1.72 -9.20 -0.43
C THR A 254 -1.03 -9.22 0.95
N GLY A 255 -1.02 -10.38 1.62
CA GLY A 255 -0.31 -10.55 2.89
C GLY A 255 -0.88 -9.67 4.01
N THR A 256 0.01 -8.96 4.68
CA THR A 256 -0.30 -8.04 5.80
C THR A 256 -1.31 -6.96 5.42
N ALA A 257 -1.37 -6.57 4.14
CA ALA A 257 -2.32 -5.58 3.64
C ALA A 257 -3.72 -6.15 3.41
N SER A 258 -3.87 -7.48 3.23
CA SER A 258 -5.17 -8.09 2.89
C SER A 258 -6.30 -7.71 3.84
N PRO A 259 -6.15 -7.78 5.18
CA PRO A 259 -7.23 -7.42 6.09
C PRO A 259 -7.68 -5.96 5.96
N LEU A 260 -6.73 -5.04 5.71
CA LEU A 260 -7.03 -3.63 5.53
C LEU A 260 -7.72 -3.38 4.18
N ILE A 261 -7.21 -3.97 3.10
CA ILE A 261 -7.81 -3.85 1.75
C ILE A 261 -9.24 -4.40 1.75
N LEU A 262 -9.47 -5.57 2.35
CA LEU A 262 -10.81 -6.15 2.46
C LEU A 262 -11.77 -5.31 3.31
N LEU A 263 -11.26 -4.72 4.38
CA LEU A 263 -12.05 -3.79 5.19
C LEU A 263 -12.41 -2.54 4.38
N ILE A 264 -11.44 -1.92 3.70
CA ILE A 264 -11.69 -0.74 2.85
C ILE A 264 -12.73 -1.07 1.78
N ALA A 265 -12.61 -2.22 1.10
CA ALA A 265 -13.61 -2.66 0.12
C ALA A 265 -15.02 -2.81 0.72
N ALA A 266 -15.12 -3.29 1.95
CA ALA A 266 -16.41 -3.37 2.66
C ALA A 266 -16.96 -1.98 3.02
N LEU A 267 -16.09 -1.05 3.41
CA LEU A 267 -16.48 0.31 3.80
C LEU A 267 -16.94 1.16 2.62
N GLU A 268 -16.45 0.90 1.41
CA GLU A 268 -16.90 1.60 0.19
C GLU A 268 -18.40 1.44 -0.06
N ASP A 269 -18.99 0.29 0.34
CA ASP A 269 -20.41 -0.04 0.17
C ASP A 269 -21.22 0.07 1.48
N SER A 270 -20.58 0.32 2.62
CA SER A 270 -21.22 0.33 3.94
C SER A 270 -22.10 1.56 4.14
N LYS A 271 -23.10 1.42 5.02
CA LYS A 271 -24.04 2.50 5.39
C LYS A 271 -23.93 2.81 6.89
N PRO A 272 -24.30 4.03 7.30
CA PRO A 272 -24.44 4.34 8.72
C PRO A 272 -25.28 3.30 9.48
N GLY A 273 -24.79 2.86 10.62
CA GLY A 273 -25.40 1.83 11.45
C GLY A 273 -24.95 0.40 11.15
N ASP A 274 -24.29 0.14 10.03
CA ASP A 274 -23.74 -1.19 9.73
C ASP A 274 -22.72 -1.62 10.80
N ARG A 275 -22.81 -2.89 11.22
CA ARG A 275 -21.85 -3.49 12.14
C ARG A 275 -21.03 -4.54 11.39
N ILE A 276 -19.71 -4.43 11.48
CA ILE A 276 -18.75 -5.24 10.74
C ILE A 276 -17.97 -6.12 11.71
N LEU A 277 -17.96 -7.43 11.47
CA LEU A 277 -16.96 -8.33 12.05
C LEU A 277 -15.72 -8.33 11.14
N TRP A 278 -14.56 -7.95 11.67
CA TRP A 278 -13.30 -7.89 10.95
C TRP A 278 -12.30 -8.88 11.55
N VAL A 279 -11.81 -9.83 10.74
CA VAL A 279 -10.99 -10.96 11.21
C VAL A 279 -9.73 -11.10 10.35
N SER A 280 -8.58 -11.23 11.01
CA SER A 280 -7.27 -11.45 10.42
C SER A 280 -6.54 -12.61 11.08
N TYR A 281 -5.91 -13.45 10.25
CA TYR A 281 -5.15 -14.62 10.69
C TYR A 281 -3.66 -14.45 10.39
N GLY A 282 -2.84 -14.94 11.30
CA GLY A 282 -1.37 -15.05 11.23
C GLY A 282 -0.80 -15.28 12.63
N ASP A 283 -0.15 -16.43 12.88
CA ASP A 283 0.38 -16.81 14.21
C ASP A 283 -0.71 -16.66 15.33
N GLY A 284 -1.94 -17.03 15.00
CA GLY A 284 -3.14 -16.77 15.76
C GLY A 284 -4.13 -15.89 14.98
N CYS A 285 -4.96 -15.14 15.69
CA CYS A 285 -6.05 -14.39 15.06
C CYS A 285 -6.37 -13.10 15.83
N ASP A 286 -6.57 -12.01 15.08
CA ASP A 286 -7.18 -10.78 15.56
C ASP A 286 -8.63 -10.72 15.06
N ALA A 287 -9.56 -10.33 15.95
CA ALA A 287 -10.95 -10.08 15.58
C ALA A 287 -11.42 -8.74 16.15
N GLY A 288 -12.16 -7.97 15.38
CA GLY A 288 -12.72 -6.67 15.75
C GLY A 288 -14.20 -6.55 15.42
N ILE A 289 -14.96 -5.86 16.27
CA ILE A 289 -16.31 -5.37 15.98
C ILE A 289 -16.20 -3.88 15.68
N LEU A 290 -16.64 -3.52 14.49
CA LEU A 290 -16.63 -2.15 13.99
C LEU A 290 -18.05 -1.68 13.74
N ARG A 291 -18.34 -0.40 14.01
CA ARG A 291 -19.64 0.21 13.73
C ARG A 291 -19.47 1.41 12.82
N VAL A 292 -20.16 1.39 11.70
CA VAL A 292 -20.15 2.49 10.73
C VAL A 292 -21.02 3.63 11.25
N THR A 293 -20.49 4.85 11.24
CA THR A 293 -21.17 6.08 11.66
C THR A 293 -21.60 6.90 10.44
N ASP A 294 -22.32 8.01 10.67
CA ASP A 294 -22.69 8.97 9.61
C ASP A 294 -21.48 9.58 8.92
N GLY A 295 -20.31 9.66 9.60
CA GLY A 295 -19.07 10.17 9.04
C GLY A 295 -18.54 9.37 7.83
N ILE A 296 -19.06 8.17 7.55
CA ILE A 296 -18.68 7.39 6.37
C ILE A 296 -19.04 8.12 5.06
N GLU A 297 -20.07 8.96 5.07
CA GLU A 297 -20.50 9.69 3.89
C GLU A 297 -19.47 10.73 3.42
N GLU A 298 -18.64 11.27 4.33
CA GLU A 298 -17.56 12.19 4.01
C GLU A 298 -16.36 11.49 3.34
N LEU A 299 -16.31 10.16 3.43
CA LEU A 299 -15.26 9.35 2.83
C LEU A 299 -15.64 8.83 1.43
N ARG A 300 -16.86 9.11 0.94
CA ARG A 300 -17.28 8.67 -0.40
C ARG A 300 -16.41 9.29 -1.49
N GLY A 301 -16.13 8.50 -2.54
CA GLY A 301 -15.32 8.94 -3.67
C GLY A 301 -13.81 9.04 -3.40
N ARG A 302 -13.32 8.60 -2.24
CA ARG A 302 -11.88 8.47 -2.00
C ARG A 302 -11.26 7.37 -2.86
N LYS A 303 -9.97 7.50 -3.14
CA LYS A 303 -9.20 6.45 -3.86
C LYS A 303 -9.09 5.20 -2.98
N GLY A 304 -9.98 4.26 -3.18
CA GLY A 304 -10.06 2.99 -2.46
C GLY A 304 -9.72 1.80 -3.35
N VAL A 305 -10.37 0.67 -3.04
CA VAL A 305 -10.13 -0.61 -3.71
C VAL A 305 -10.79 -0.64 -5.09
N GLN A 306 -12.05 -0.19 -5.21
CA GLN A 306 -12.81 -0.25 -6.46
C GLN A 306 -12.10 0.51 -7.57
N THR A 307 -11.74 1.77 -7.34
CA THR A 307 -11.00 2.62 -8.31
C THR A 307 -9.70 1.96 -8.76
N SER A 308 -8.99 1.30 -7.82
CA SER A 308 -7.74 0.60 -8.12
C SER A 308 -7.94 -0.68 -8.93
N LEU A 309 -9.07 -1.37 -8.77
CA LEU A 309 -9.41 -2.57 -9.55
C LEU A 309 -9.83 -2.23 -10.99
N GLU A 310 -10.44 -1.08 -11.22
CA GLU A 310 -10.90 -0.63 -12.55
C GLU A 310 -9.74 -0.21 -13.46
N SER A 311 -8.68 0.37 -12.90
CA SER A 311 -7.52 0.91 -13.64
C SER A 311 -6.41 -0.12 -13.86
N LYS A 312 -6.74 -1.33 -14.34
CA LYS A 312 -5.76 -2.41 -14.48
C LYS A 312 -5.11 -2.49 -15.87
N ARG A 313 -3.87 -2.97 -15.88
CA ARG A 313 -3.07 -3.34 -17.05
C ARG A 313 -2.50 -4.74 -16.89
N TYR A 314 -2.14 -5.39 -17.98
CA TYR A 314 -1.57 -6.75 -17.91
C TYR A 314 -0.08 -6.72 -18.18
N VAL A 315 0.66 -7.46 -17.35
CA VAL A 315 2.07 -7.80 -17.61
C VAL A 315 2.13 -8.58 -18.91
N LYS A 316 3.12 -8.30 -19.75
CA LYS A 316 3.25 -8.87 -21.09
C LYS A 316 3.23 -10.40 -21.11
N ASP A 317 4.01 -11.01 -20.22
CA ASP A 317 4.18 -12.46 -20.11
C ASP A 317 4.77 -12.86 -18.75
N TYR A 318 4.89 -14.17 -18.52
CA TYR A 318 5.42 -14.72 -17.27
C TYR A 318 6.92 -14.42 -17.09
N VAL A 319 7.68 -14.33 -18.16
CA VAL A 319 9.11 -13.99 -18.10
C VAL A 319 9.30 -12.58 -17.57
N THR A 320 8.55 -11.63 -18.09
CA THR A 320 8.52 -10.22 -17.58
C THR A 320 8.15 -10.17 -16.10
N TYR A 321 7.15 -10.94 -15.68
CA TYR A 321 6.79 -11.06 -14.27
C TYR A 321 7.96 -11.55 -13.40
N LEU A 322 8.65 -12.62 -13.82
CA LEU A 322 9.80 -13.16 -13.09
C LEU A 322 10.96 -12.16 -13.02
N GLU A 323 11.17 -11.37 -14.07
CA GLU A 323 12.19 -10.31 -14.10
C GLU A 323 11.83 -9.18 -13.13
N TRP A 324 10.60 -8.68 -13.14
CA TRP A 324 10.14 -7.64 -12.22
C TRP A 324 10.22 -8.07 -10.76
N LYS A 325 9.96 -9.35 -10.48
CA LYS A 325 10.12 -9.94 -9.14
C LYS A 325 11.58 -10.27 -8.78
N GLY A 326 12.53 -9.97 -9.67
CA GLY A 326 13.95 -10.26 -9.47
C GLY A 326 14.24 -11.76 -9.31
N ILE A 327 13.32 -12.63 -9.75
CA ILE A 327 13.51 -14.10 -9.75
C ILE A 327 14.41 -14.50 -10.91
N LEU A 328 14.13 -13.98 -12.09
CA LEU A 328 14.97 -14.14 -13.28
C LEU A 328 15.85 -12.89 -13.43
N ARG A 329 17.14 -13.08 -13.55
CA ARG A 329 18.10 -12.02 -13.83
C ARG A 329 18.59 -12.16 -15.28
N ARG A 330 18.45 -11.09 -16.05
CA ARG A 330 19.13 -11.00 -17.35
C ARG A 330 20.59 -10.61 -17.13
N GLU A 331 21.47 -11.19 -17.91
CA GLU A 331 22.84 -10.69 -18.02
C GLU A 331 22.80 -9.24 -18.53
N ARG A 332 23.41 -8.34 -17.77
CA ARG A 332 23.58 -6.96 -18.23
C ARG A 332 24.71 -6.98 -19.25
N GLY A 333 24.43 -6.56 -20.47
CA GLY A 333 25.47 -6.28 -21.46
C GLY A 333 26.49 -5.26 -20.95
N PRO A 334 27.60 -5.01 -21.65
CA PRO A 334 28.57 -3.95 -21.32
C PRO A 334 27.84 -2.60 -21.33
N GLY A 335 27.28 -2.25 -20.20
CA GLY A 335 26.44 -1.07 -20.02
C GLY A 335 27.11 -0.01 -19.14
N LYS A 336 26.38 1.07 -18.91
CA LYS A 336 26.80 2.15 -18.00
C LYS A 336 27.14 1.55 -16.63
N PRO A 337 28.19 2.03 -15.94
CA PRO A 337 28.47 1.63 -14.57
C PRO A 337 27.23 1.87 -13.69
N LEU A 338 27.06 1.04 -12.68
CA LEU A 338 26.00 1.25 -11.68
C LEU A 338 26.13 2.67 -11.12
N GLN A 339 25.02 3.37 -10.99
CA GLN A 339 25.01 4.70 -10.41
C GLN A 339 25.51 4.61 -8.97
N GLU A 340 26.57 5.35 -8.64
CA GLU A 340 27.10 5.40 -7.29
C GLU A 340 26.13 6.09 -6.34
N VAL A 341 26.05 5.57 -5.10
CA VAL A 341 25.24 6.14 -4.05
C VAL A 341 26.07 7.13 -3.24
N SER A 342 25.61 8.37 -3.16
CA SER A 342 26.20 9.37 -2.26
C SER A 342 25.24 9.62 -1.09
N LEU A 343 25.52 9.03 0.07
CA LEU A 343 24.72 9.22 1.28
C LEU A 343 24.69 10.67 1.75
N THR A 344 25.80 11.39 1.59
CA THR A 344 25.88 12.82 1.92
C THR A 344 25.00 13.68 1.02
N ALA A 345 24.93 13.36 -0.28
CA ALA A 345 24.04 14.06 -1.21
C ALA A 345 22.57 13.73 -0.88
N LEU A 346 22.24 12.45 -0.66
CA LEU A 346 20.89 12.05 -0.24
C LEU A 346 20.45 12.73 1.05
N TRP A 347 21.35 12.87 2.02
CA TRP A 347 21.04 13.56 3.27
C TRP A 347 20.85 15.07 3.07
N ARG A 348 21.69 15.72 2.26
CA ARG A 348 21.58 17.15 1.96
C ARG A 348 20.29 17.47 1.21
N ASP A 349 19.97 16.66 0.20
CA ASP A 349 18.91 16.95 -0.76
C ASP A 349 17.62 16.15 -0.45
N TRP A 350 17.51 15.54 0.75
CA TRP A 350 16.40 14.64 1.09
C TRP A 350 15.01 15.30 1.00
N GLU A 351 14.87 16.58 1.30
CA GLU A 351 13.61 17.29 1.16
C GLU A 351 13.18 17.44 -0.31
N GLU A 352 14.15 17.67 -1.19
CA GLU A 352 13.89 17.75 -2.63
C GLU A 352 13.61 16.37 -3.22
N VAL A 353 14.31 15.34 -2.74
CA VAL A 353 14.24 13.99 -3.28
C VAL A 353 13.07 13.22 -2.69
N ILE A 354 12.95 13.14 -1.35
CA ILE A 354 11.96 12.29 -0.68
C ILE A 354 10.62 13.02 -0.54
N ARG A 355 10.62 14.30 -0.14
CA ARG A 355 9.39 15.10 0.01
C ARG A 355 8.94 15.77 -1.28
N PHE A 356 9.81 15.85 -2.28
CA PHE A 356 9.59 16.50 -3.56
C PHE A 356 9.20 17.98 -3.41
N TYR A 357 9.98 18.70 -2.60
CA TYR A 357 9.82 20.13 -2.46
C TYR A 357 10.47 20.90 -3.61
N GLY A 358 9.70 21.74 -4.27
CA GLY A 358 10.16 22.86 -5.07
C GLY A 358 10.22 24.15 -4.26
N SER A 359 10.52 25.26 -4.91
CA SER A 359 10.52 26.59 -4.34
C SER A 359 9.58 27.53 -5.10
N ARG A 360 8.78 28.32 -4.37
CA ARG A 360 7.94 29.39 -4.91
C ARG A 360 8.55 30.73 -4.56
N CYS A 361 8.83 31.55 -5.57
CA CYS A 361 9.32 32.91 -5.37
C CYS A 361 8.26 33.77 -4.69
N LYS A 362 8.59 34.40 -3.57
CA LYS A 362 7.67 35.29 -2.85
C LYS A 362 7.37 36.60 -3.56
N SER A 363 8.23 37.01 -4.51
CA SER A 363 8.08 38.27 -5.24
C SER A 363 7.20 38.14 -6.48
N CYS A 364 7.31 37.06 -7.26
CA CYS A 364 6.57 36.91 -8.51
C CYS A 364 5.71 35.64 -8.59
N GLY A 365 5.77 34.75 -7.57
CA GLY A 365 4.98 33.52 -7.52
C GLY A 365 5.54 32.37 -8.36
N THR A 366 6.62 32.55 -9.12
CA THR A 366 7.21 31.51 -9.99
C THR A 366 7.66 30.31 -9.17
N ILE A 367 7.24 29.12 -9.58
CA ILE A 367 7.63 27.83 -8.96
C ILE A 367 8.78 27.23 -9.73
N GLN A 368 9.81 26.76 -9.02
CA GLN A 368 11.02 26.16 -9.56
C GLN A 368 11.31 24.81 -8.94
N TYR A 369 11.71 23.86 -9.77
CA TYR A 369 12.26 22.57 -9.36
C TYR A 369 13.45 22.19 -10.26
N PRO A 370 14.62 21.80 -9.70
CA PRO A 370 14.94 21.82 -8.27
C PRO A 370 14.96 23.25 -7.69
N PRO A 371 14.88 23.42 -6.36
CA PRO A 371 14.97 24.73 -5.70
C PRO A 371 16.25 25.48 -6.08
N GLN A 372 16.13 26.78 -6.32
CA GLN A 372 17.24 27.66 -6.70
C GLN A 372 17.27 28.89 -5.79
N ARG A 373 18.44 29.48 -5.60
CA ARG A 373 18.62 30.71 -4.82
C ARG A 373 18.24 31.98 -5.56
N VAL A 374 18.11 31.91 -6.89
CA VAL A 374 17.75 33.02 -7.76
C VAL A 374 16.51 32.67 -8.55
N CYS A 375 15.53 33.55 -8.57
CA CYS A 375 14.34 33.34 -9.37
C CYS A 375 14.65 33.44 -10.86
N THR A 376 14.23 32.44 -11.64
CA THR A 376 14.46 32.41 -13.10
C THR A 376 13.64 33.46 -13.84
N GLN A 377 12.59 34.04 -13.22
CA GLN A 377 11.70 35.01 -13.84
C GLN A 377 12.03 36.46 -13.44
N CYS A 378 12.07 36.74 -12.13
CA CYS A 378 12.24 38.11 -11.64
C CYS A 378 13.64 38.41 -11.05
N HIS A 379 14.52 37.40 -11.01
CA HIS A 379 15.90 37.48 -10.52
C HIS A 379 16.05 37.84 -9.03
N ASP A 380 14.96 37.81 -8.27
CA ASP A 380 15.00 37.99 -6.81
C ASP A 380 15.79 36.85 -6.15
N ARG A 381 16.46 37.12 -5.03
CA ARG A 381 17.39 36.19 -4.39
C ARG A 381 16.91 35.81 -3.00
N ASP A 382 17.05 34.52 -2.67
CA ASP A 382 16.84 33.97 -1.31
C ASP A 382 15.45 34.27 -0.69
N ARG A 383 14.46 34.67 -1.50
CA ARG A 383 13.08 34.99 -1.08
C ARG A 383 12.10 33.97 -1.62
N PHE A 384 12.17 32.77 -1.07
CA PHE A 384 11.35 31.62 -1.49
C PHE A 384 10.60 31.03 -0.32
N GLU A 385 9.51 30.38 -0.62
CA GLU A 385 8.82 29.43 0.26
C GLU A 385 8.84 28.03 -0.37
N LYS A 386 8.78 27.00 0.49
CA LYS A 386 8.71 25.62 0.03
C LYS A 386 7.32 25.31 -0.53
N ILE A 387 7.25 24.60 -1.63
CA ILE A 387 6.02 24.07 -2.18
C ILE A 387 6.20 22.56 -2.45
N ARG A 388 5.26 21.77 -1.96
CA ARG A 388 5.27 20.33 -2.20
C ARG A 388 4.69 20.03 -3.59
N LEU A 389 5.41 19.27 -4.41
CA LEU A 389 5.03 18.93 -5.78
C LEU A 389 4.44 17.52 -5.90
N SER A 390 4.72 16.62 -4.95
CA SER A 390 4.23 15.23 -4.99
C SER A 390 2.71 15.08 -4.93
N ASP A 391 2.00 16.07 -4.38
CA ASP A 391 0.54 16.08 -4.30
C ASP A 391 -0.11 16.81 -5.47
N GLN A 392 0.71 17.41 -6.34
CA GLN A 392 0.23 18.18 -7.47
C GLN A 392 -0.06 17.25 -8.65
N ARG A 393 -1.13 17.55 -9.36
CA ARG A 393 -1.38 17.03 -10.69
C ARG A 393 -0.64 17.87 -11.71
N GLY A 394 -0.45 17.31 -12.89
CA GLY A 394 0.17 18.04 -13.98
C GLY A 394 -0.20 17.48 -15.33
N LYS A 395 0.35 18.08 -16.37
CA LYS A 395 0.20 17.65 -17.75
C LYS A 395 1.55 17.38 -18.38
N LEU A 396 1.61 16.35 -19.18
CA LEU A 396 2.78 16.01 -19.95
C LEU A 396 3.05 17.11 -21.02
N PHE A 397 4.09 17.91 -20.84
CA PHE A 397 4.47 18.95 -21.78
C PHE A 397 5.19 18.39 -23.01
N THR A 398 6.17 17.50 -22.78
CA THR A 398 6.89 16.76 -23.82
C THR A 398 7.53 15.52 -23.23
N PHE A 399 8.00 14.60 -24.06
CA PHE A 399 8.68 13.39 -23.61
C PHE A 399 9.68 12.88 -24.65
N SER A 400 10.61 12.02 -24.20
CA SER A 400 11.45 11.21 -25.07
C SER A 400 11.40 9.74 -24.65
N LEU A 401 11.65 8.85 -25.61
CA LEU A 401 11.64 7.40 -25.42
C LEU A 401 13.07 6.88 -25.56
N ASP A 402 13.58 6.24 -24.50
CA ASP A 402 14.89 5.60 -24.48
C ASP A 402 14.73 4.08 -24.44
N TYR A 403 15.17 3.40 -25.49
CA TYR A 403 15.05 1.94 -25.66
C TYR A 403 16.29 1.18 -25.19
N ILE A 404 17.27 1.86 -24.59
CA ILE A 404 18.60 1.29 -24.32
C ILE A 404 18.95 1.27 -22.83
N SER A 405 18.51 2.28 -22.07
CA SER A 405 19.06 2.55 -20.74
C SER A 405 18.65 1.59 -19.66
N ASP A 406 17.46 1.00 -19.70
CA ASP A 406 17.00 0.03 -18.71
C ASP A 406 16.27 -1.15 -19.36
N PRO A 407 16.75 -2.39 -19.20
CA PRO A 407 16.10 -3.57 -19.76
C PRO A 407 14.76 -3.95 -19.11
N LEU A 408 14.46 -3.44 -17.90
CA LEU A 408 13.20 -3.69 -17.19
C LEU A 408 12.10 -2.70 -17.57
N ASP A 409 12.48 -1.52 -18.11
CA ASP A 409 11.58 -0.45 -18.51
C ASP A 409 11.86 -0.04 -19.96
N VAL A 410 11.32 -0.76 -20.93
CA VAL A 410 11.58 -0.51 -22.35
C VAL A 410 10.29 -0.08 -23.06
N PRO A 411 10.24 1.17 -23.52
CA PRO A 411 11.22 2.26 -23.37
C PRO A 411 11.12 2.96 -22.02
N VAL A 412 12.25 3.43 -21.48
CA VAL A 412 12.24 4.43 -20.41
C VAL A 412 11.68 5.73 -20.97
N VAL A 413 10.72 6.31 -20.29
CA VAL A 413 10.08 7.56 -20.72
C VAL A 413 10.58 8.71 -19.87
N LEU A 414 11.38 9.57 -20.44
CA LEU A 414 11.80 10.83 -19.84
C LEU A 414 10.75 11.89 -20.17
N SER A 415 10.06 12.36 -19.14
CA SER A 415 8.89 13.24 -19.24
C SER A 415 9.21 14.63 -18.71
N VAL A 416 8.72 15.65 -19.39
CA VAL A 416 8.66 17.03 -18.88
C VAL A 416 7.21 17.28 -18.46
N VAL A 417 6.99 17.58 -17.19
CA VAL A 417 5.66 17.76 -16.60
C VAL A 417 5.47 19.22 -16.20
N ASP A 418 4.38 19.82 -16.65
CA ASP A 418 3.88 21.10 -16.16
C ASP A 418 2.85 20.83 -15.03
N PHE A 419 3.14 21.33 -13.85
CA PHE A 419 2.24 21.19 -12.72
C PHE A 419 1.06 22.18 -12.78
N ASP A 420 -0.11 21.76 -12.36
CA ASP A 420 -1.31 22.62 -12.33
C ASP A 420 -1.14 23.83 -11.40
N CYS A 421 -0.32 23.72 -10.35
CA CYS A 421 0.04 24.83 -9.48
C CYS A 421 1.06 25.80 -10.09
N GLY A 422 1.60 25.49 -11.26
CA GLY A 422 2.73 26.16 -11.90
C GLY A 422 4.06 25.44 -11.64
N GLY A 423 5.06 25.82 -12.44
CA GLY A 423 6.37 25.17 -12.42
C GLY A 423 6.45 23.93 -13.30
N ARG A 424 7.67 23.46 -13.51
CA ARG A 424 8.00 22.37 -14.44
C ARG A 424 9.08 21.49 -13.83
N ALA A 425 8.97 20.17 -14.03
CA ALA A 425 10.01 19.21 -13.68
C ALA A 425 10.25 18.19 -14.78
N VAL A 426 11.47 17.66 -14.82
CA VAL A 426 11.86 16.52 -15.65
C VAL A 426 11.78 15.28 -14.78
N LEU A 427 10.95 14.31 -15.15
CA LEU A 427 10.65 13.11 -14.39
C LEU A 427 10.66 11.87 -15.30
N THR A 428 11.00 10.72 -14.75
CA THR A 428 10.73 9.46 -15.44
C THR A 428 9.24 9.11 -15.28
N MET A 429 8.59 8.62 -16.34
CA MET A 429 7.23 8.12 -16.28
C MET A 429 7.24 6.62 -16.00
N THR A 430 6.32 6.15 -15.16
CA THR A 430 6.09 4.74 -14.87
C THR A 430 4.65 4.34 -15.14
N ASP A 431 4.32 3.04 -15.06
CA ASP A 431 2.96 2.50 -15.27
C ASP A 431 2.32 2.91 -16.61
N HIS A 432 3.12 2.99 -17.66
CA HIS A 432 2.69 3.43 -18.99
C HIS A 432 2.67 2.31 -20.03
N HIS A 433 1.99 2.54 -21.13
CA HIS A 433 2.23 1.89 -22.40
C HIS A 433 2.71 2.95 -23.40
N ALA A 434 3.89 2.76 -24.00
CA ALA A 434 4.53 3.77 -24.87
C ALA A 434 3.60 4.32 -25.97
N LYS A 435 2.70 3.47 -26.52
CA LYS A 435 1.74 3.85 -27.57
C LYS A 435 0.60 4.76 -27.08
N GLU A 436 0.37 4.83 -25.77
CA GLU A 436 -0.71 5.62 -25.17
C GLU A 436 -0.25 7.01 -24.72
N ILE A 437 1.07 7.24 -24.70
CA ILE A 437 1.66 8.51 -24.23
C ILE A 437 1.35 9.61 -25.25
N LYS A 438 0.76 10.70 -24.76
CA LYS A 438 0.40 11.85 -25.58
C LYS A 438 0.74 13.15 -24.83
N ILE A 439 1.27 14.14 -25.57
CA ILE A 439 1.43 15.50 -25.05
C ILE A 439 0.08 16.02 -24.57
N GLY A 440 0.05 16.68 -23.43
CA GLY A 440 -1.15 17.20 -22.78
C GLY A 440 -1.91 16.20 -21.91
N MET A 441 -1.53 14.90 -21.87
CA MET A 441 -2.18 13.94 -20.99
C MET A 441 -1.97 14.32 -19.50
N ALA A 442 -3.01 14.04 -18.70
CA ALA A 442 -2.96 14.24 -17.25
C ALA A 442 -2.03 13.21 -16.59
N VAL A 443 -1.21 13.69 -15.67
CA VAL A 443 -0.29 12.85 -14.90
C VAL A 443 -0.40 13.18 -13.41
N GLU A 444 -0.11 12.18 -12.58
CA GLU A 444 0.01 12.30 -11.12
C GLU A 444 1.35 11.74 -10.66
N MET A 445 1.75 12.10 -9.45
CA MET A 445 3.05 11.70 -8.90
C MET A 445 2.95 10.37 -8.16
N SER A 446 3.98 9.55 -8.27
CA SER A 446 4.08 8.27 -7.58
C SER A 446 5.49 8.07 -7.03
N PHE A 447 5.59 7.70 -5.75
CA PHE A 447 6.86 7.43 -5.09
C PHE A 447 7.39 6.07 -5.51
N ARG A 448 8.61 6.02 -6.07
CA ARG A 448 9.15 4.83 -6.72
C ARG A 448 10.61 4.59 -6.36
N LYS A 449 11.03 3.37 -6.50
CA LYS A 449 12.43 2.96 -6.46
C LYS A 449 13.11 3.36 -7.77
N LEU A 450 14.25 4.05 -7.68
CA LEU A 450 15.06 4.41 -8.86
C LEU A 450 16.03 3.28 -9.18
N PHE A 451 16.85 2.91 -8.20
CA PHE A 451 17.84 1.85 -8.33
C PHE A 451 18.23 1.32 -6.94
N PHE A 452 18.90 0.18 -6.95
CA PHE A 452 19.49 -0.44 -5.78
C PHE A 452 20.98 -0.65 -6.05
N ASN A 453 21.85 -0.09 -5.22
CA ASN A 453 23.29 -0.28 -5.27
C ASN A 453 23.90 -0.20 -3.88
N ASP A 454 24.96 -0.96 -3.62
CA ASP A 454 25.69 -0.99 -2.34
C ASP A 454 24.79 -1.25 -1.12
N GLY A 455 23.75 -2.09 -1.29
CA GLY A 455 22.77 -2.37 -0.23
C GLY A 455 21.77 -1.26 0.03
N ILE A 456 21.76 -0.18 -0.76
CA ILE A 456 20.93 1.00 -0.55
C ILE A 456 19.86 1.11 -1.65
N HIS A 457 18.60 1.17 -1.24
CA HIS A 457 17.49 1.53 -2.10
C HIS A 457 17.42 3.04 -2.27
N ASN A 458 17.44 3.51 -3.50
CA ASN A 458 17.27 4.91 -3.84
C ASN A 458 15.85 5.12 -4.33
N TYR A 459 15.14 6.09 -3.74
CA TYR A 459 13.75 6.40 -4.04
C TYR A 459 13.61 7.83 -4.54
N PHE A 460 12.64 8.03 -5.41
CA PHE A 460 12.26 9.35 -5.90
C PHE A 460 10.81 9.31 -6.41
N TRP A 461 10.30 10.46 -6.78
CA TRP A 461 8.99 10.62 -7.41
C TRP A 461 9.10 10.47 -8.92
N LYS A 462 8.24 9.66 -9.48
CA LYS A 462 8.01 9.52 -10.93
C LYS A 462 6.62 10.04 -11.28
N CYS A 463 6.40 10.41 -12.53
CA CYS A 463 5.04 10.66 -12.98
C CYS A 463 4.39 9.37 -13.50
N THR A 464 3.08 9.26 -13.38
CA THR A 464 2.28 8.16 -13.91
C THR A 464 1.03 8.74 -14.60
N PRO A 465 0.49 8.09 -15.65
CA PRO A 465 -0.80 8.49 -16.20
C PRO A 465 -1.85 8.57 -15.10
N SER A 466 -2.64 9.64 -15.05
CA SER A 466 -3.68 9.77 -14.03
C SER A 466 -4.69 8.63 -14.15
N ARG A 467 -5.00 7.98 -13.02
CA ARG A 467 -5.98 6.89 -12.94
C ARG A 467 -7.42 7.39 -12.86
N THR A 468 -7.62 8.69 -12.69
CA THR A 468 -8.92 9.36 -12.72
C THR A 468 -8.99 10.18 -13.98
N SER A 469 -9.70 9.70 -14.99
CA SER A 469 -10.18 10.48 -16.14
C SER A 469 -11.49 11.15 -15.79
#